data_9736c8aea57c819aec9f357f41f3e5e4
#
_entry.id   9736c8aea57c819aec9f357f41f3e5e4
#
_cell.length_a   1.000
_cell.length_b   1.000
_cell.length_c   1.000
_cell.angle_alpha   90.00
_cell.angle_beta   90.00
_cell.angle_gamma   90.00
#
_symmetry.space_group_name_H-M   'P 1'
#
loop_
_entity.id
_entity.type
_entity.pdbx_description
1 polymer ?
#
loop_
_entity_poly.entity_id
_entity_poly.type
_entity_poly.pdbx_seq_one_letter_code
_entity_poly.pdbx_strand_id
1 'polypeptide(L)'
;MNLASGKSHSVALAALLVALPVVAAAQEACTTYTVKDGDTLGSIAQAAYGSYDYQMIFNANRDALAANPNSLPPGLQLILPCEDGRLTADSELNAVIQAETERQAAAPKRNKTYEPPLKFVSSNNWMPFADESLTGGGIFVRMAATAMQRGGNDRGYEISYVDDWMSHIDVLLPTGAFDVSVAWEAPDCTKLDLLGEFAIRMCTEFDFSLPIYETAYTFNTLVDSKYAEARTFADYAGARICRPEAWPTSDLEVQGLVEPMVTYAHPKNPLDCAQMLLDGQVDLYSIEAETVTANFEELGASDRVAPNPALATFITYHFLTSKSNPRGRVYIAMLNRGITEMRESGEWYDIVATGLDEYNKLSQ
;
A
#
# COMPACT_ATOMS: atom_id res chain seq x y z
N MET A 1 -101.32 8.45 35.26
CA MET A 1 -100.48 9.01 36.37
C MET A 1 -99.29 8.08 36.48
N ASN A 2 -98.15 8.64 36.35
CA ASN A 2 -96.77 8.15 36.54
C ASN A 2 -96.23 7.07 35.65
N LEU A 3 -95.41 7.59 34.82
CA LEU A 3 -94.39 7.05 34.02
C LEU A 3 -93.25 6.42 34.73
N ALA A 4 -92.65 5.32 34.30
CA ALA A 4 -91.33 4.92 34.65
C ALA A 4 -90.57 4.55 33.39
N SER A 5 -89.56 5.35 33.11
CA SER A 5 -88.59 5.30 32.05
C SER A 5 -87.60 4.11 32.25
N GLY A 6 -87.51 3.20 31.28
CA GLY A 6 -86.46 2.18 31.23
C GLY A 6 -85.29 2.63 30.40
N LYS A 7 -84.12 2.76 31.03
CA LYS A 7 -82.84 3.04 30.38
C LYS A 7 -82.22 1.74 29.85
N SER A 8 -82.10 1.64 28.55
CA SER A 8 -81.31 0.63 27.85
C SER A 8 -79.81 0.92 27.99
N HIS A 9 -79.03 -0.01 28.55
CA HIS A 9 -77.59 0.08 28.60
C HIS A 9 -76.98 -0.79 27.48
N SER A 10 -76.48 -0.12 26.47
CA SER A 10 -75.66 -0.80 25.41
C SER A 10 -74.25 -1.00 25.99
N VAL A 11 -73.83 -2.25 26.14
CA VAL A 11 -72.46 -2.61 26.49
C VAL A 11 -71.67 -2.67 25.18
N ALA A 12 -70.79 -1.71 25.00
CA ALA A 12 -69.82 -1.72 23.92
C ALA A 12 -68.62 -2.62 24.32
N LEU A 13 -68.44 -3.74 23.61
CA LEU A 13 -67.32 -4.64 23.77
C LEU A 13 -66.11 -4.03 23.03
N ALA A 14 -65.18 -3.40 23.75
CA ALA A 14 -63.93 -2.92 23.19
C ALA A 14 -62.95 -4.10 23.05
N ALA A 15 -62.71 -4.52 21.84
CA ALA A 15 -61.68 -5.49 21.53
C ALA A 15 -60.30 -4.84 21.71
N LEU A 16 -59.59 -5.20 22.75
CA LEU A 16 -58.20 -4.80 22.99
C LEU A 16 -57.29 -5.63 22.07
N LEU A 17 -56.81 -5.05 20.96
CA LEU A 17 -55.72 -5.62 20.16
C LEU A 17 -54.42 -5.45 20.95
N VAL A 18 -54.00 -6.51 21.60
CA VAL A 18 -52.66 -6.60 22.18
C VAL A 18 -51.70 -6.84 21.03
N ALA A 19 -51.01 -5.77 20.56
CA ALA A 19 -49.83 -5.87 19.71
C ALA A 19 -48.70 -6.51 20.52
N LEU A 20 -48.46 -7.76 20.32
CA LEU A 20 -47.24 -8.41 20.85
C LEU A 20 -46.03 -7.82 20.12
N PRO A 21 -45.01 -7.29 20.85
CA PRO A 21 -43.80 -6.91 20.19
C PRO A 21 -43.15 -8.17 19.57
N VAL A 22 -42.94 -8.14 18.29
CA VAL A 22 -42.05 -9.10 17.61
C VAL A 22 -40.69 -8.80 18.14
N VAL A 23 -40.25 -9.56 19.13
CA VAL A 23 -38.87 -9.57 19.55
C VAL A 23 -38.10 -10.15 18.38
N ALA A 24 -37.42 -9.32 17.61
CA ALA A 24 -36.40 -9.81 16.69
C ALA A 24 -35.42 -10.61 17.53
N ALA A 25 -35.35 -11.90 17.34
CA ALA A 25 -34.38 -12.75 18.00
C ALA A 25 -33.01 -12.22 17.58
N ALA A 26 -32.29 -11.62 18.54
CA ALA A 26 -30.91 -11.23 18.34
C ALA A 26 -30.14 -12.50 17.95
N GLN A 27 -29.37 -12.45 16.89
CA GLN A 27 -28.51 -13.57 16.49
C GLN A 27 -27.40 -13.66 17.53
N GLU A 28 -27.24 -14.82 18.14
CA GLU A 28 -26.23 -15.03 19.18
C GLU A 28 -24.86 -15.24 18.52
N ALA A 29 -23.85 -14.53 19.01
CA ALA A 29 -22.44 -14.83 18.75
C ALA A 29 -22.09 -16.23 19.32
N CYS A 30 -20.93 -16.77 18.96
CA CYS A 30 -20.48 -18.09 19.45
C CYS A 30 -21.28 -19.28 18.93
N THR A 31 -21.86 -19.20 17.71
CA THR A 31 -22.73 -20.25 17.15
C THR A 31 -22.51 -20.38 15.64
N THR A 32 -23.22 -21.28 15.01
CA THR A 32 -23.31 -21.36 13.56
C THR A 32 -24.55 -20.62 13.06
N TYR A 33 -24.42 -19.96 11.89
CA TYR A 33 -25.50 -19.25 11.26
C TYR A 33 -25.77 -19.82 9.86
N THR A 34 -27.03 -20.04 9.52
CA THR A 34 -27.43 -20.41 8.16
C THR A 34 -27.86 -19.14 7.40
N VAL A 35 -27.14 -18.81 6.33
CA VAL A 35 -27.39 -17.66 5.49
C VAL A 35 -28.81 -17.71 4.93
N LYS A 36 -29.53 -16.60 5.03
CA LYS A 36 -30.86 -16.40 4.48
C LYS A 36 -30.80 -15.58 3.20
N ASP A 37 -31.87 -15.58 2.46
CA ASP A 37 -31.99 -14.74 1.26
C ASP A 37 -31.91 -13.24 1.62
N GLY A 38 -31.04 -12.49 0.93
CA GLY A 38 -30.78 -11.08 1.19
C GLY A 38 -29.75 -10.77 2.28
N ASP A 39 -29.18 -11.78 2.94
CA ASP A 39 -28.11 -11.56 3.92
C ASP A 39 -26.82 -11.07 3.26
N THR A 40 -26.12 -10.25 4.01
CA THR A 40 -24.72 -9.86 3.76
C THR A 40 -23.88 -10.14 5.01
N LEU A 41 -22.58 -10.29 4.85
CA LEU A 41 -21.70 -10.44 6.03
C LEU A 41 -21.87 -9.27 7.01
N GLY A 42 -22.02 -8.05 6.50
CA GLY A 42 -22.27 -6.88 7.33
C GLY A 42 -23.60 -6.92 8.08
N SER A 43 -24.70 -7.38 7.46
CA SER A 43 -25.99 -7.50 8.15
C SER A 43 -25.98 -8.60 9.22
N ILE A 44 -25.27 -9.69 8.95
CA ILE A 44 -25.08 -10.78 9.92
C ILE A 44 -24.22 -10.29 11.11
N ALA A 45 -23.13 -9.56 10.83
CA ALA A 45 -22.27 -8.97 11.87
C ALA A 45 -23.04 -7.97 12.74
N GLN A 46 -23.86 -7.10 12.11
CA GLN A 46 -24.73 -6.16 12.84
C GLN A 46 -25.72 -6.89 13.76
N ALA A 47 -26.28 -8.01 13.30
CA ALA A 47 -27.22 -8.79 14.12
C ALA A 47 -26.54 -9.54 15.26
N ALA A 48 -25.30 -10.04 15.06
CA ALA A 48 -24.57 -10.86 16.02
C ALA A 48 -23.76 -10.02 17.03
N TYR A 49 -23.18 -8.91 16.59
CA TYR A 49 -22.19 -8.14 17.37
C TYR A 49 -22.58 -6.65 17.54
N GLY A 50 -23.69 -6.20 16.98
CA GLY A 50 -24.07 -4.78 17.03
C GLY A 50 -23.20 -3.87 16.17
N SER A 51 -22.36 -4.42 15.30
CA SER A 51 -21.43 -3.70 14.43
C SER A 51 -21.47 -4.25 13.01
N TYR A 52 -21.27 -3.39 12.00
CA TYR A 52 -21.13 -3.84 10.60
C TYR A 52 -19.75 -4.40 10.28
N ASP A 53 -18.84 -4.44 11.26
CA ASP A 53 -17.53 -5.07 11.08
C ASP A 53 -17.66 -6.59 11.01
N TYR A 54 -17.57 -7.11 9.80
CA TYR A 54 -17.72 -8.54 9.49
C TYR A 54 -16.38 -9.30 9.46
N GLN A 55 -15.26 -8.66 9.78
CA GLN A 55 -13.93 -9.27 9.62
C GLN A 55 -13.77 -10.58 10.42
N MET A 56 -14.31 -10.64 11.63
CA MET A 56 -14.27 -11.87 12.44
C MET A 56 -15.02 -13.02 11.74
N ILE A 57 -16.22 -12.76 11.19
CA ILE A 57 -16.99 -13.75 10.46
C ILE A 57 -16.24 -14.20 9.21
N PHE A 58 -15.72 -13.24 8.42
CA PHE A 58 -14.97 -13.55 7.21
C PHE A 58 -13.73 -14.41 7.50
N ASN A 59 -12.95 -14.05 8.52
CA ASN A 59 -11.74 -14.78 8.91
C ASN A 59 -12.03 -16.21 9.37
N ALA A 60 -13.11 -16.41 10.10
CA ALA A 60 -13.52 -17.74 10.58
C ALA A 60 -14.07 -18.65 9.47
N ASN A 61 -14.47 -18.09 8.32
CA ASN A 61 -15.12 -18.79 7.24
C ASN A 61 -14.39 -18.68 5.90
N ARG A 62 -13.08 -18.38 5.90
CA ARG A 62 -12.29 -18.15 4.68
C ARG A 62 -12.43 -19.27 3.66
N ASP A 63 -12.39 -20.52 4.10
CA ASP A 63 -12.49 -21.68 3.21
C ASP A 63 -13.86 -21.79 2.54
N ALA A 64 -14.94 -21.48 3.27
CA ALA A 64 -16.30 -21.48 2.76
C ALA A 64 -16.58 -20.30 1.81
N LEU A 65 -15.88 -19.19 2.00
CA LEU A 65 -16.04 -17.94 1.24
C LEU A 65 -15.03 -17.76 0.11
N ALA A 66 -14.00 -18.65 0.03
CA ALA A 66 -12.89 -18.52 -0.92
C ALA A 66 -13.30 -18.53 -2.40
N ALA A 67 -14.42 -19.18 -2.73
CA ALA A 67 -14.89 -19.29 -4.11
C ALA A 67 -15.53 -17.98 -4.63
N ASN A 68 -16.15 -17.19 -3.76
CA ASN A 68 -16.72 -15.89 -4.09
C ASN A 68 -17.05 -15.09 -2.81
N PRO A 69 -16.16 -14.23 -2.32
CA PRO A 69 -16.38 -13.48 -1.09
C PRO A 69 -17.55 -12.48 -1.14
N ASN A 70 -18.02 -12.14 -2.33
CA ASN A 70 -19.12 -11.22 -2.54
C ASN A 70 -20.50 -11.93 -2.75
N SER A 71 -20.53 -13.27 -2.66
CA SER A 71 -21.75 -14.03 -2.85
C SER A 71 -22.00 -14.93 -1.64
N LEU A 72 -23.05 -14.62 -0.89
CA LEU A 72 -23.55 -15.43 0.20
C LEU A 72 -24.78 -16.22 -0.30
N PRO A 73 -24.63 -17.47 -0.76
CA PRO A 73 -25.79 -18.25 -1.18
C PRO A 73 -26.64 -18.61 0.04
N PRO A 74 -27.98 -18.51 -0.07
CA PRO A 74 -28.88 -18.99 0.98
C PRO A 74 -28.60 -20.46 1.31
N GLY A 75 -28.59 -20.79 2.60
CA GLY A 75 -28.28 -22.12 3.09
C GLY A 75 -26.81 -22.35 3.42
N LEU A 76 -25.90 -21.43 3.07
CA LEU A 76 -24.49 -21.51 3.50
C LEU A 76 -24.42 -21.46 5.04
N GLN A 77 -23.65 -22.38 5.62
CA GLN A 77 -23.35 -22.39 7.05
C GLN A 77 -22.12 -21.55 7.35
N LEU A 78 -22.27 -20.54 8.18
CA LEU A 78 -21.19 -19.69 8.65
C LEU A 78 -20.95 -19.91 10.14
N ILE A 79 -19.70 -19.91 10.58
CA ILE A 79 -19.31 -19.84 11.98
C ILE A 79 -19.38 -18.37 12.39
N LEU A 80 -20.14 -18.07 13.44
CA LEU A 80 -20.14 -16.76 14.10
C LEU A 80 -19.23 -16.86 15.33
N PRO A 81 -18.00 -16.34 15.27
CA PRO A 81 -17.09 -16.38 16.42
C PRO A 81 -17.70 -15.71 17.66
N CYS A 82 -17.22 -16.10 18.83
CA CYS A 82 -17.53 -15.38 20.06
C CYS A 82 -16.91 -13.99 20.03
N GLU A 83 -17.41 -13.04 20.82
CA GLU A 83 -16.84 -11.67 20.91
C GLU A 83 -15.35 -11.66 21.31
N ASP A 84 -14.89 -12.70 22.02
CA ASP A 84 -13.48 -12.91 22.37
C ASP A 84 -12.65 -13.63 21.29
N GLY A 85 -13.23 -13.84 20.10
CA GLY A 85 -12.58 -14.46 18.93
C GLY A 85 -12.58 -16.00 18.92
N ARG A 86 -13.16 -16.65 19.91
CA ARG A 86 -13.32 -18.12 19.90
C ARG A 86 -14.33 -18.55 18.84
N LEU A 87 -14.13 -19.74 18.24
CA LEU A 87 -14.98 -20.20 17.13
C LEU A 87 -16.24 -20.94 17.59
N THR A 88 -16.30 -21.40 18.83
CA THR A 88 -17.44 -22.15 19.38
C THR A 88 -17.51 -22.01 20.90
N ALA A 89 -18.71 -22.19 21.45
CA ALA A 89 -18.94 -22.28 22.88
C ALA A 89 -18.62 -23.65 23.48
N ASP A 90 -18.16 -24.62 22.67
CA ASP A 90 -17.87 -25.98 23.08
C ASP A 90 -16.79 -26.01 24.16
N SER A 91 -17.14 -26.62 25.30
CA SER A 91 -16.30 -26.66 26.50
C SER A 91 -14.99 -27.47 26.29
N GLU A 92 -14.98 -28.46 25.42
CA GLU A 92 -13.77 -29.26 25.16
C GLU A 92 -12.78 -28.49 24.30
N LEU A 93 -13.24 -27.80 23.24
CA LEU A 93 -12.40 -26.96 22.41
C LEU A 93 -11.88 -25.74 23.20
N ASN A 94 -12.73 -25.15 24.04
CA ASN A 94 -12.36 -24.09 24.95
C ASN A 94 -11.26 -24.51 25.92
N ALA A 95 -11.35 -25.73 26.47
CA ALA A 95 -10.33 -26.28 27.36
C ALA A 95 -8.98 -26.47 26.63
N VAL A 96 -9.00 -26.90 25.37
CA VAL A 96 -7.77 -27.04 24.53
C VAL A 96 -7.15 -25.66 24.22
N ILE A 97 -7.98 -24.69 23.83
CA ILE A 97 -7.51 -23.32 23.55
C ILE A 97 -6.98 -22.66 24.82
N GLN A 98 -7.66 -22.85 25.94
CA GLN A 98 -7.23 -22.30 27.22
C GLN A 98 -5.93 -22.95 27.70
N ALA A 99 -5.79 -24.28 27.56
CA ALA A 99 -4.55 -25.00 27.87
C ALA A 99 -3.38 -24.55 26.97
N GLU A 100 -3.62 -24.28 25.70
CA GLU A 100 -2.60 -23.77 24.78
C GLU A 100 -2.22 -22.32 25.11
N THR A 101 -3.20 -21.49 25.43
CA THR A 101 -2.97 -20.10 25.87
C THR A 101 -2.19 -20.05 27.19
N GLU A 102 -2.52 -20.93 28.14
CA GLU A 102 -1.78 -21.08 29.41
C GLU A 102 -0.37 -21.62 29.17
N ARG A 103 -0.20 -22.56 28.23
CA ARG A 103 1.11 -23.09 27.83
C ARG A 103 1.96 -22.02 27.18
N GLN A 104 1.40 -21.16 26.31
CA GLN A 104 2.09 -20.01 25.71
C GLN A 104 2.40 -18.94 26.75
N ALA A 105 1.51 -18.69 27.72
CA ALA A 105 1.76 -17.77 28.83
C ALA A 105 2.78 -18.31 29.84
N ALA A 106 2.82 -19.64 30.04
CA ALA A 106 3.78 -20.33 30.91
C ALA A 106 5.11 -20.64 30.21
N ALA A 107 5.18 -20.51 28.88
CA ALA A 107 6.44 -20.59 28.17
C ALA A 107 7.40 -19.53 28.78
N PRO A 108 8.64 -19.91 29.15
CA PRO A 108 9.58 -18.97 29.74
C PRO A 108 9.66 -17.77 28.80
N LYS A 109 9.24 -16.59 29.32
CA LYS A 109 9.42 -15.33 28.58
C LYS A 109 10.88 -15.33 28.19
N ARG A 110 11.19 -15.58 26.92
CA ARG A 110 12.53 -15.38 26.39
C ARG A 110 12.94 -14.03 26.90
N ASN A 111 14.00 -13.99 27.74
CA ASN A 111 14.62 -12.71 28.06
C ASN A 111 14.80 -12.04 26.71
N LYS A 112 14.11 -10.92 26.47
CA LYS A 112 14.27 -10.18 25.22
C LYS A 112 15.76 -9.87 25.15
N THR A 113 16.48 -10.68 24.39
CA THR A 113 17.87 -10.36 24.05
C THR A 113 17.77 -9.00 23.38
N TYR A 114 18.54 -8.03 23.86
CA TYR A 114 18.56 -6.71 23.23
C TYR A 114 18.82 -6.90 21.74
N GLU A 115 17.84 -6.55 20.95
CA GLU A 115 17.96 -6.47 19.49
C GLU A 115 18.11 -4.99 19.13
N PRO A 116 19.20 -4.61 18.44
CA PRO A 116 19.37 -3.22 18.02
C PRO A 116 18.20 -2.79 17.13
N PRO A 117 17.85 -1.49 17.11
CA PRO A 117 16.81 -0.99 16.23
C PRO A 117 17.12 -1.32 14.77
N LEU A 118 16.08 -1.50 13.98
CA LEU A 118 16.18 -1.68 12.55
C LEU A 118 16.57 -0.33 11.90
N LYS A 119 17.57 -0.35 11.04
CA LYS A 119 18.10 0.86 10.44
C LYS A 119 17.65 1.01 9.00
N PHE A 120 16.85 2.04 8.76
CA PHE A 120 16.46 2.46 7.42
C PHE A 120 17.33 3.61 6.96
N VAL A 121 17.62 3.63 5.67
CA VAL A 121 18.20 4.78 4.98
C VAL A 121 17.27 5.29 3.91
N SER A 122 17.11 6.61 3.85
CA SER A 122 16.41 7.36 2.81
C SER A 122 17.31 8.49 2.34
N SER A 123 16.81 9.36 1.48
CA SER A 123 17.52 10.55 1.01
C SER A 123 16.57 11.74 0.97
N ASN A 124 17.11 12.94 0.91
CA ASN A 124 16.40 14.18 0.70
C ASN A 124 16.25 14.51 -0.81
N ASN A 125 15.63 15.63 -1.10
CA ASN A 125 15.47 16.20 -2.45
C ASN A 125 14.64 15.35 -3.41
N TRP A 126 13.68 14.58 -2.89
CA TRP A 126 12.74 13.81 -3.68
C TRP A 126 11.30 14.04 -3.23
N MET A 127 10.85 15.28 -3.38
CA MET A 127 9.48 15.66 -3.01
C MET A 127 8.46 15.15 -4.05
N PRO A 128 7.27 14.72 -3.63
CA PRO A 128 6.74 14.64 -2.27
C PRO A 128 7.06 13.31 -1.55
N PHE A 129 7.95 12.50 -2.08
CA PHE A 129 8.14 11.10 -1.69
C PHE A 129 9.08 10.93 -0.51
N ALA A 130 10.23 11.60 -0.51
CA ALA A 130 11.24 11.50 0.54
C ALA A 130 12.02 12.81 0.71
N ASP A 131 11.84 13.45 1.86
CA ASP A 131 12.60 14.62 2.29
C ASP A 131 12.32 14.85 3.79
N GLU A 132 13.37 15.08 4.60
CA GLU A 132 13.21 15.27 6.04
C GLU A 132 12.42 16.53 6.43
N SER A 133 12.28 17.51 5.51
CA SER A 133 11.46 18.71 5.72
C SER A 133 9.96 18.44 5.59
N LEU A 134 9.56 17.33 4.98
CA LEU A 134 8.16 16.95 4.82
C LEU A 134 7.60 16.31 6.10
N THR A 135 6.30 16.40 6.29
CA THR A 135 5.60 15.72 7.40
C THR A 135 5.90 14.22 7.38
N GLY A 136 6.52 13.74 8.46
CA GLY A 136 6.92 12.34 8.60
C GLY A 136 7.96 11.86 7.58
N GLY A 137 8.70 12.79 6.95
CA GLY A 137 9.77 12.50 5.99
C GLY A 137 9.28 12.20 4.57
N GLY A 138 8.01 12.48 4.25
CA GLY A 138 7.42 12.23 2.95
C GLY A 138 6.66 10.91 2.85
N ILE A 139 6.03 10.69 1.69
CA ILE A 139 5.10 9.58 1.45
C ILE A 139 5.76 8.22 1.72
N PHE A 140 6.93 7.95 1.14
CA PHE A 140 7.58 6.64 1.25
C PHE A 140 8.16 6.37 2.64
N VAL A 141 8.63 7.41 3.32
CA VAL A 141 9.12 7.28 4.70
C VAL A 141 7.97 6.98 5.66
N ARG A 142 6.81 7.63 5.48
CA ARG A 142 5.58 7.29 6.24
C ARG A 142 5.11 5.87 5.95
N MET A 143 5.20 5.41 4.70
CA MET A 143 4.89 4.02 4.34
C MET A 143 5.84 3.04 5.03
N ALA A 144 7.16 3.34 5.11
CA ALA A 144 8.11 2.49 5.81
C ALA A 144 7.77 2.38 7.31
N ALA A 145 7.51 3.51 7.97
CA ALA A 145 7.15 3.57 9.38
C ALA A 145 5.86 2.78 9.67
N THR A 146 4.84 2.97 8.84
CA THR A 146 3.55 2.28 8.98
C THR A 146 3.67 0.79 8.68
N ALA A 147 4.40 0.40 7.62
CA ALA A 147 4.63 -1.01 7.28
C ALA A 147 5.36 -1.74 8.40
N MET A 148 6.33 -1.09 9.07
CA MET A 148 6.99 -1.66 10.23
C MET A 148 6.02 -1.91 11.37
N GLN A 149 5.18 -0.94 11.69
CA GLN A 149 4.20 -1.04 12.77
C GLN A 149 3.16 -2.14 12.47
N ARG A 150 2.57 -2.13 11.28
CA ARG A 150 1.55 -3.09 10.85
C ARG A 150 2.12 -4.49 10.62
N GLY A 151 3.37 -4.59 10.19
CA GLY A 151 4.07 -5.86 10.00
C GLY A 151 4.46 -6.60 11.27
N GLY A 152 4.13 -6.04 12.45
CA GLY A 152 4.38 -6.65 13.75
C GLY A 152 5.84 -6.53 14.18
N ASN A 153 6.49 -5.41 13.85
CA ASN A 153 7.81 -5.11 14.40
C ASN A 153 7.71 -4.80 15.90
N ASP A 154 8.39 -5.60 16.72
CA ASP A 154 8.48 -5.42 18.17
C ASP A 154 9.80 -4.77 18.62
N ARG A 155 10.65 -4.40 17.65
CA ARG A 155 11.93 -3.69 17.84
C ARG A 155 11.74 -2.20 17.56
N GLY A 156 12.62 -1.36 18.11
CA GLY A 156 12.77 0.00 17.62
C GLY A 156 13.23 0.04 16.15
N TYR A 157 12.99 1.13 15.48
CA TYR A 157 13.59 1.40 14.16
C TYR A 157 14.05 2.86 14.10
N GLU A 158 15.01 3.12 13.24
CA GLU A 158 15.59 4.43 12.98
C GLU A 158 15.57 4.67 11.47
N ILE A 159 15.25 5.89 11.05
CA ILE A 159 15.31 6.30 9.64
C ILE A 159 16.31 7.44 9.56
N SER A 160 17.34 7.27 8.75
CA SER A 160 18.40 8.26 8.53
C SER A 160 18.39 8.69 7.07
N TYR A 161 18.82 9.92 6.81
CA TYR A 161 18.93 10.47 5.46
C TYR A 161 20.40 10.54 5.06
N VAL A 162 20.70 9.97 3.91
CA VAL A 162 22.03 10.00 3.26
C VAL A 162 21.80 10.38 1.80
N ASP A 163 22.21 11.59 1.43
CA ASP A 163 21.85 12.22 0.15
C ASP A 163 22.66 11.71 -1.07
N ASP A 164 23.28 10.58 -0.93
CA ASP A 164 23.95 9.84 -2.00
C ASP A 164 23.27 8.48 -2.19
N TRP A 165 22.28 8.44 -3.05
CA TRP A 165 21.50 7.24 -3.33
C TRP A 165 22.36 6.05 -3.74
N MET A 166 23.41 6.27 -4.54
CA MET A 166 24.29 5.19 -4.97
C MET A 166 25.03 4.56 -3.80
N SER A 167 25.39 5.34 -2.79
CA SER A 167 26.02 4.82 -1.56
C SER A 167 25.14 3.82 -0.82
N HIS A 168 23.78 3.93 -0.95
CA HIS A 168 22.87 3.00 -0.29
C HIS A 168 23.10 1.56 -0.77
N ILE A 169 23.26 1.39 -2.09
CA ILE A 169 23.43 0.07 -2.71
C ILE A 169 24.89 -0.34 -2.88
N ASP A 170 25.82 0.62 -2.96
CA ASP A 170 27.25 0.32 -3.12
C ASP A 170 27.94 -0.01 -1.79
N VAL A 171 27.51 0.63 -0.70
CA VAL A 171 28.22 0.57 0.57
C VAL A 171 27.29 0.23 1.74
N LEU A 172 26.21 1.01 1.95
CA LEU A 172 25.49 1.01 3.21
C LEU A 172 24.72 -0.30 3.47
N LEU A 173 23.98 -0.80 2.47
CA LEU A 173 23.29 -2.08 2.57
C LEU A 173 24.25 -3.28 2.50
N PRO A 174 25.21 -3.34 1.56
CA PRO A 174 26.12 -4.49 1.48
C PRO A 174 26.98 -4.70 2.72
N THR A 175 27.39 -3.63 3.40
CA THR A 175 28.19 -3.69 4.64
C THR A 175 27.35 -3.92 5.90
N GLY A 176 26.01 -3.82 5.80
CA GLY A 176 25.11 -3.90 6.95
C GLY A 176 25.16 -2.66 7.85
N ALA A 177 25.68 -1.52 7.36
CA ALA A 177 25.56 -0.24 8.05
C ALA A 177 24.10 0.17 8.20
N PHE A 178 23.28 -0.16 7.21
CA PHE A 178 21.82 -0.08 7.21
C PHE A 178 21.20 -1.41 6.79
N ASP A 179 19.97 -1.65 7.24
CA ASP A 179 19.24 -2.89 6.97
C ASP A 179 18.36 -2.80 5.75
N VAL A 180 17.71 -1.64 5.54
CA VAL A 180 16.72 -1.39 4.49
C VAL A 180 16.92 0.01 3.91
N SER A 181 16.86 0.13 2.58
CA SER A 181 16.73 1.41 1.90
C SER A 181 15.29 1.63 1.45
N VAL A 182 14.83 2.88 1.58
CA VAL A 182 13.46 3.27 1.25
C VAL A 182 13.39 3.67 -0.21
N ALA A 183 12.49 2.98 -0.93
CA ALA A 183 12.04 3.32 -2.27
C ALA A 183 13.07 3.18 -3.40
N TRP A 184 13.19 1.96 -3.87
CA TRP A 184 13.93 1.64 -5.09
C TRP A 184 13.01 1.03 -6.14
N GLU A 185 13.26 1.36 -7.39
CA GLU A 185 12.64 0.70 -8.53
C GLU A 185 13.11 -0.76 -8.61
N ALA A 186 12.17 -1.68 -8.84
CA ALA A 186 12.50 -3.08 -9.10
C ALA A 186 12.54 -3.34 -10.61
N PRO A 187 13.70 -3.75 -11.17
CA PRO A 187 13.76 -4.19 -12.56
C PRO A 187 12.92 -5.44 -12.79
N ASP A 188 12.48 -5.65 -14.03
CA ASP A 188 11.85 -6.93 -14.40
C ASP A 188 12.91 -8.04 -14.50
N CYS A 189 13.21 -8.65 -13.36
CA CYS A 189 14.21 -9.71 -13.24
C CYS A 189 13.88 -10.98 -14.04
N THR A 190 12.74 -11.04 -14.70
CA THR A 190 12.43 -12.14 -15.64
C THR A 190 13.02 -11.92 -17.03
N LYS A 191 13.53 -10.72 -17.32
CA LYS A 191 14.07 -10.29 -18.62
C LYS A 191 15.56 -9.90 -18.56
N LEU A 192 16.34 -10.66 -17.79
CA LEU A 192 17.76 -10.36 -17.58
C LEU A 192 18.58 -10.15 -18.85
N ASP A 193 18.19 -10.79 -19.96
CA ASP A 193 18.81 -10.67 -21.27
C ASP A 193 18.62 -9.31 -21.95
N LEU A 194 17.66 -8.52 -21.48
CA LEU A 194 17.38 -7.17 -21.97
C LEU A 194 17.93 -6.08 -21.04
N LEU A 195 18.40 -6.43 -19.86
CA LEU A 195 18.80 -5.50 -18.82
C LEU A 195 20.30 -5.19 -18.86
N GLY A 196 20.64 -3.94 -18.55
CA GLY A 196 22.00 -3.51 -18.33
C GLY A 196 22.59 -3.99 -17.00
N GLU A 197 23.89 -3.77 -16.84
CA GLU A 197 24.67 -4.27 -15.69
C GLU A 197 24.08 -3.83 -14.33
N PHE A 198 23.65 -2.57 -14.24
CA PHE A 198 23.06 -2.03 -13.01
C PHE A 198 21.79 -2.81 -12.62
N ALA A 199 20.86 -2.99 -13.56
CA ALA A 199 19.60 -3.68 -13.30
C ALA A 199 19.81 -5.18 -13.01
N ILE A 200 20.77 -5.84 -13.69
CA ILE A 200 21.19 -7.22 -13.38
C ILE A 200 21.72 -7.30 -11.95
N ARG A 201 22.55 -6.36 -11.52
CA ARG A 201 23.06 -6.28 -10.15
C ARG A 201 21.94 -6.12 -9.14
N MET A 202 20.97 -5.23 -9.41
CA MET A 202 19.80 -5.05 -8.55
C MET A 202 19.04 -6.37 -8.37
N CYS A 203 18.84 -7.13 -9.44
CA CYS A 203 18.18 -8.44 -9.39
C CYS A 203 18.98 -9.51 -8.64
N THR A 204 20.31 -9.47 -8.70
CA THR A 204 21.17 -10.54 -8.17
C THR A 204 21.59 -10.32 -6.73
N GLU A 205 21.79 -9.06 -6.32
CA GLU A 205 22.36 -8.72 -4.99
C GLU A 205 21.32 -8.25 -3.97
N PHE A 206 20.10 -7.89 -4.40
CA PHE A 206 19.10 -7.33 -3.52
C PHE A 206 17.79 -8.10 -3.52
N ASP A 207 17.08 -8.04 -2.39
CA ASP A 207 15.71 -8.51 -2.23
C ASP A 207 14.79 -7.28 -2.08
N PHE A 208 13.66 -7.31 -2.80
CA PHE A 208 12.65 -6.26 -2.85
C PHE A 208 11.40 -6.64 -2.05
N SER A 209 10.75 -5.66 -1.45
CA SER A 209 9.41 -5.84 -0.86
C SER A 209 8.34 -5.99 -1.93
N LEU A 210 7.09 -6.19 -1.52
CA LEU A 210 5.94 -5.87 -2.37
C LEU A 210 5.99 -4.40 -2.78
N PRO A 211 5.38 -4.02 -3.93
CA PRO A 211 5.31 -2.63 -4.35
C PRO A 211 4.69 -1.75 -3.27
N ILE A 212 5.33 -0.63 -2.95
CA ILE A 212 4.79 0.40 -2.08
C ILE A 212 4.04 1.47 -2.86
N TYR A 213 4.47 1.73 -4.09
CA TYR A 213 3.89 2.72 -4.98
C TYR A 213 4.07 2.29 -6.43
N GLU A 214 3.16 2.72 -7.29
CA GLU A 214 3.23 2.54 -8.73
C GLU A 214 2.99 3.90 -9.40
N THR A 215 3.85 4.24 -10.36
CA THR A 215 3.73 5.49 -11.11
C THR A 215 4.09 5.29 -12.58
N ALA A 216 3.74 6.28 -13.39
CA ALA A 216 4.16 6.36 -14.77
C ALA A 216 5.40 7.24 -14.91
N TYR A 217 6.42 6.72 -15.55
CA TYR A 217 7.51 7.52 -16.08
C TYR A 217 7.08 8.09 -17.41
N THR A 218 6.95 9.39 -17.46
CA THR A 218 6.53 10.12 -18.68
C THR A 218 7.75 10.59 -19.46
N PHE A 219 7.59 10.74 -20.76
CA PHE A 219 8.61 11.30 -21.65
C PHE A 219 8.26 12.75 -21.91
N ASN A 220 9.01 13.65 -21.30
CA ASN A 220 8.76 15.09 -21.36
C ASN A 220 9.75 15.75 -22.31
N THR A 221 9.26 16.64 -23.16
CA THR A 221 10.04 17.34 -24.17
C THR A 221 9.56 18.79 -24.32
N LEU A 222 10.35 19.64 -24.98
CA LEU A 222 9.87 20.97 -25.35
C LEU A 222 8.67 20.83 -26.30
N VAL A 223 7.68 21.72 -26.16
CA VAL A 223 6.43 21.67 -26.95
C VAL A 223 6.65 21.75 -28.47
N ASP A 224 7.75 22.35 -28.92
CA ASP A 224 8.15 22.48 -30.31
C ASP A 224 9.19 21.43 -30.77
N SER A 225 9.50 20.45 -29.91
CA SER A 225 10.45 19.40 -30.25
C SER A 225 9.89 18.43 -31.28
N LYS A 226 10.75 17.95 -32.18
CA LYS A 226 10.43 16.87 -33.11
C LYS A 226 9.97 15.56 -32.42
N TYR A 227 10.32 15.39 -31.15
CA TYR A 227 9.97 14.21 -30.36
C TYR A 227 8.60 14.31 -29.65
N ALA A 228 7.96 15.49 -29.69
CA ALA A 228 6.66 15.68 -29.04
C ALA A 228 5.54 14.80 -29.67
N GLU A 229 5.68 14.48 -30.96
CA GLU A 229 4.71 13.68 -31.72
C GLU A 229 5.07 12.18 -31.81
N ALA A 230 6.10 11.71 -31.08
CA ALA A 230 6.51 10.31 -31.08
C ALA A 230 5.33 9.38 -30.71
N ARG A 231 5.18 8.26 -31.42
CA ARG A 231 4.10 7.27 -31.21
C ARG A 231 4.63 5.91 -30.82
N THR A 232 5.90 5.67 -31.05
CA THR A 232 6.62 4.46 -30.70
C THR A 232 7.94 4.82 -30.04
N PHE A 233 8.50 3.92 -29.24
CA PHE A 233 9.84 4.15 -28.67
C PHE A 233 10.94 4.27 -29.75
N ALA A 234 10.75 3.65 -30.91
CA ALA A 234 11.67 3.79 -32.03
C ALA A 234 11.75 5.23 -32.57
N ASP A 235 10.71 6.04 -32.41
CA ASP A 235 10.69 7.43 -32.85
C ASP A 235 11.66 8.32 -32.04
N TYR A 236 12.14 7.83 -30.90
CA TYR A 236 13.16 8.48 -30.08
C TYR A 236 14.60 8.22 -30.57
N ALA A 237 14.78 7.55 -31.70
CA ALA A 237 16.11 7.30 -32.25
C ALA A 237 16.93 8.59 -32.41
N GLY A 238 18.14 8.60 -31.86
CA GLY A 238 19.04 9.75 -31.81
C GLY A 238 18.72 10.79 -30.74
N ALA A 239 17.74 10.53 -29.85
CA ALA A 239 17.44 11.41 -28.74
C ALA A 239 18.51 11.33 -27.64
N ARG A 240 18.71 12.47 -26.97
CA ARG A 240 19.47 12.57 -25.72
C ARG A 240 18.46 12.57 -24.58
N ILE A 241 18.47 11.52 -23.76
CA ILE A 241 17.54 11.33 -22.66
C ILE A 241 18.21 11.72 -21.35
N CYS A 242 17.58 12.58 -20.57
CA CYS A 242 18.00 12.84 -19.18
C CYS A 242 17.27 11.93 -18.22
N ARG A 243 18.05 11.17 -17.47
CA ARG A 243 17.62 10.36 -16.34
C ARG A 243 18.60 10.60 -15.19
N PRO A 244 18.20 11.10 -14.00
CA PRO A 244 19.15 11.36 -12.92
C PRO A 244 19.91 10.09 -12.50
N GLU A 245 21.08 10.27 -11.85
CA GLU A 245 22.03 9.18 -11.56
C GLU A 245 21.41 8.00 -10.79
N ALA A 246 20.52 8.27 -9.83
CA ALA A 246 19.90 7.22 -9.01
C ALA A 246 18.61 6.64 -9.60
N TRP A 247 18.15 7.13 -10.76
CA TRP A 247 16.98 6.62 -11.47
C TRP A 247 17.42 5.58 -12.51
N PRO A 248 17.11 4.28 -12.30
CA PRO A 248 17.49 3.22 -13.23
C PRO A 248 16.91 3.44 -14.63
N THR A 249 17.54 2.82 -15.62
CA THR A 249 17.09 2.86 -17.03
C THR A 249 16.45 1.56 -17.49
N SER A 250 16.20 0.63 -16.57
CA SER A 250 15.67 -0.70 -16.87
C SER A 250 14.35 -0.69 -17.64
N ASP A 251 13.49 0.28 -17.36
CA ASP A 251 12.25 0.53 -18.10
C ASP A 251 12.49 0.96 -19.57
N LEU A 252 13.56 1.67 -19.83
CA LEU A 252 13.99 2.12 -21.15
C LEU A 252 14.70 0.98 -21.91
N GLU A 253 15.53 0.23 -21.22
CA GLU A 253 16.30 -0.90 -21.77
C GLU A 253 15.38 -1.96 -22.37
N VAL A 254 14.31 -2.35 -21.67
CA VAL A 254 13.33 -3.32 -22.16
C VAL A 254 12.53 -2.82 -23.36
N GLN A 255 12.52 -1.50 -23.62
CA GLN A 255 11.93 -0.89 -24.81
C GLN A 255 12.94 -0.72 -25.95
N GLY A 256 14.19 -1.14 -25.76
CA GLY A 256 15.26 -1.01 -26.74
C GLY A 256 15.86 0.40 -26.82
N LEU A 257 15.53 1.29 -25.88
CA LEU A 257 16.14 2.62 -25.77
C LEU A 257 17.50 2.48 -25.08
N VAL A 258 18.48 2.00 -25.79
CA VAL A 258 19.87 1.78 -25.34
C VAL A 258 20.86 2.42 -26.31
N GLU A 259 22.09 2.65 -25.90
CA GLU A 259 23.14 3.12 -26.79
C GLU A 259 23.46 2.07 -27.90
N PRO A 260 23.68 2.45 -29.15
CA PRO A 260 23.76 3.81 -29.67
C PRO A 260 22.43 4.41 -30.16
N MET A 261 21.29 3.74 -29.95
CA MET A 261 19.99 4.24 -30.43
C MET A 261 19.64 5.59 -29.81
N VAL A 262 19.90 5.74 -28.52
CA VAL A 262 19.77 6.99 -27.74
C VAL A 262 21.08 7.25 -26.98
N THR A 263 21.23 8.43 -26.40
CA THR A 263 22.30 8.72 -25.45
C THR A 263 21.73 9.23 -24.15
N TYR A 264 22.45 9.05 -23.05
CA TYR A 264 21.98 9.43 -21.73
C TYR A 264 22.79 10.56 -21.09
N ALA A 265 22.12 11.38 -20.30
CA ALA A 265 22.71 12.30 -19.33
C ALA A 265 22.22 11.92 -17.93
N HIS A 266 23.15 11.81 -16.99
CA HIS A 266 22.88 11.38 -15.62
C HIS A 266 23.36 12.41 -14.59
N PRO A 267 22.68 13.59 -14.49
CA PRO A 267 23.00 14.54 -13.42
C PRO A 267 22.56 13.97 -12.06
N LYS A 268 23.08 14.55 -10.98
CA LYS A 268 22.74 14.07 -9.62
C LYS A 268 21.31 14.38 -9.21
N ASN A 269 20.80 15.54 -9.61
CA ASN A 269 19.49 15.99 -9.17
C ASN A 269 18.48 15.99 -10.32
N PRO A 270 17.20 15.66 -10.05
CA PRO A 270 16.13 15.76 -11.04
C PRO A 270 15.96 17.15 -11.65
N LEU A 271 16.11 18.21 -10.85
CA LEU A 271 16.02 19.60 -11.31
C LEU A 271 17.04 19.95 -12.41
N ASP A 272 18.23 19.35 -12.33
CA ASP A 272 19.26 19.56 -13.37
C ASP A 272 18.81 19.01 -14.73
N CYS A 273 18.07 17.89 -14.77
CA CYS A 273 17.47 17.36 -16.00
C CYS A 273 16.45 18.33 -16.60
N ALA A 274 15.59 18.93 -15.76
CA ALA A 274 14.64 19.93 -16.24
C ALA A 274 15.34 21.15 -16.83
N GLN A 275 16.40 21.65 -16.19
CA GLN A 275 17.20 22.76 -16.71
C GLN A 275 17.91 22.38 -18.02
N MET A 276 18.52 21.17 -18.09
CA MET A 276 19.19 20.68 -19.31
C MET A 276 18.22 20.56 -20.49
N LEU A 277 16.95 20.19 -20.24
CA LEU A 277 15.93 20.15 -21.28
C LEU A 277 15.60 21.57 -21.78
N LEU A 278 15.42 22.52 -20.88
CA LEU A 278 15.13 23.92 -21.21
C LEU A 278 16.27 24.59 -22.00
N ASP A 279 17.52 24.19 -21.72
CA ASP A 279 18.74 24.68 -22.39
C ASP A 279 19.06 23.95 -23.69
N GLY A 280 18.25 22.93 -24.07
CA GLY A 280 18.47 22.12 -25.28
C GLY A 280 19.71 21.22 -25.21
N GLN A 281 20.22 20.93 -24.01
CA GLN A 281 21.33 20.00 -23.80
C GLN A 281 20.87 18.54 -23.93
N VAL A 282 19.59 18.26 -23.60
CA VAL A 282 18.91 17.00 -23.81
C VAL A 282 17.61 17.21 -24.57
N ASP A 283 17.04 16.16 -25.10
CA ASP A 283 15.83 16.20 -25.92
C ASP A 283 14.61 15.66 -25.15
N LEU A 284 14.84 14.81 -24.18
CA LEU A 284 13.82 14.18 -23.35
C LEU A 284 14.25 14.17 -21.89
N TYR A 285 13.29 14.38 -21.00
CA TYR A 285 13.42 14.15 -19.57
C TYR A 285 12.38 13.10 -19.15
N SER A 286 12.82 11.99 -18.59
CA SER A 286 11.95 10.85 -18.29
C SER A 286 12.18 10.31 -16.89
N ILE A 287 11.24 10.62 -15.99
CA ILE A 287 11.06 10.06 -14.64
C ILE A 287 9.57 10.16 -14.29
N GLU A 288 9.22 9.93 -13.01
CA GLU A 288 7.85 10.07 -12.53
C GLU A 288 7.26 11.46 -12.80
N ALA A 289 5.99 11.44 -13.20
CA ALA A 289 5.28 12.65 -13.63
C ALA A 289 5.19 13.72 -12.53
N GLU A 290 5.10 13.30 -11.28
CA GLU A 290 4.99 14.17 -10.11
C GLU A 290 6.26 15.03 -9.94
N THR A 291 7.44 14.40 -10.00
CA THR A 291 8.72 15.11 -9.89
C THR A 291 8.98 16.00 -11.08
N VAL A 292 8.65 15.54 -12.30
CA VAL A 292 8.76 16.39 -13.51
C VAL A 292 7.92 17.64 -13.39
N THR A 293 6.66 17.50 -12.97
CA THR A 293 5.74 18.64 -12.77
C THR A 293 6.31 19.64 -11.77
N ALA A 294 6.74 19.14 -10.60
CA ALA A 294 7.33 19.97 -9.56
C ALA A 294 8.56 20.75 -10.04
N ASN A 295 9.45 20.09 -10.78
CA ASN A 295 10.67 20.74 -11.29
C ASN A 295 10.38 21.87 -12.28
N PHE A 296 9.41 21.70 -13.19
CA PHE A 296 9.05 22.75 -14.14
C PHE A 296 8.22 23.86 -13.52
N GLU A 297 7.44 23.59 -12.47
CA GLU A 297 6.79 24.61 -11.65
C GLU A 297 7.83 25.45 -10.91
N GLU A 298 8.84 24.84 -10.30
CA GLU A 298 9.94 25.56 -9.64
C GLU A 298 10.72 26.47 -10.60
N LEU A 299 10.95 26.00 -11.84
CA LEU A 299 11.62 26.77 -12.89
C LEU A 299 10.72 27.78 -13.59
N GLY A 300 9.41 27.82 -13.28
CA GLY A 300 8.45 28.71 -13.94
C GLY A 300 8.32 28.43 -15.45
N ALA A 301 8.45 27.17 -15.87
CA ALA A 301 8.56 26.77 -17.27
C ALA A 301 7.55 25.69 -17.68
N SER A 302 6.49 25.47 -16.91
CA SER A 302 5.49 24.43 -17.15
C SER A 302 4.80 24.53 -18.53
N ASP A 303 4.68 25.72 -19.08
CA ASP A 303 4.07 25.98 -20.40
C ASP A 303 5.00 25.68 -21.58
N ARG A 304 6.30 25.48 -21.33
CA ARG A 304 7.31 25.20 -22.37
C ARG A 304 7.50 23.73 -22.65
N VAL A 305 6.97 22.88 -21.78
CA VAL A 305 7.21 21.43 -21.78
C VAL A 305 5.88 20.69 -21.76
N ALA A 306 5.82 19.56 -22.45
CA ALA A 306 4.68 18.69 -22.44
C ALA A 306 5.11 17.22 -22.31
N PRO A 307 4.38 16.40 -21.55
CA PRO A 307 4.55 14.97 -21.57
C PRO A 307 4.04 14.40 -22.89
N ASN A 308 4.70 13.36 -23.40
CA ASN A 308 4.18 12.62 -24.54
C ASN A 308 2.94 11.83 -24.11
N PRO A 309 1.75 12.04 -24.73
CA PRO A 309 0.53 11.38 -24.31
C PRO A 309 0.41 9.92 -24.76
N ALA A 310 1.28 9.48 -25.67
CA ALA A 310 1.24 8.15 -26.29
C ALA A 310 2.21 7.15 -25.66
N LEU A 311 3.24 7.65 -24.98
CA LEU A 311 4.35 6.82 -24.49
C LEU A 311 4.58 7.09 -23.00
N ALA A 312 4.56 6.03 -22.22
CA ALA A 312 4.95 6.02 -20.82
C ALA A 312 5.46 4.63 -20.46
N THR A 313 6.30 4.52 -19.45
CA THR A 313 6.63 3.26 -18.81
C THR A 313 6.05 3.25 -17.40
N PHE A 314 5.67 2.08 -16.90
CA PHE A 314 5.14 1.93 -15.55
C PHE A 314 6.19 1.27 -14.68
N ILE A 315 6.46 1.87 -13.56
CA ILE A 315 7.43 1.36 -12.59
C ILE A 315 6.81 1.21 -11.23
N THR A 316 7.42 0.37 -10.41
CA THR A 316 7.01 0.17 -9.03
C THR A 316 8.18 0.45 -8.10
N TYR A 317 7.90 1.13 -6.98
CA TYR A 317 8.87 1.38 -5.91
C TYR A 317 8.71 0.37 -4.79
N HIS A 318 9.83 0.00 -4.18
CA HIS A 318 9.93 -1.06 -3.20
C HIS A 318 10.90 -0.69 -2.08
N PHE A 319 10.73 -1.27 -0.90
CA PHE A 319 11.80 -1.31 0.07
C PHE A 319 12.84 -2.33 -0.38
N LEU A 320 14.10 -2.03 -0.13
CA LEU A 320 15.25 -2.79 -0.60
C LEU A 320 16.13 -3.24 0.55
N THR A 321 16.59 -4.49 0.52
CA THR A 321 17.63 -5.01 1.42
C THR A 321 18.69 -5.78 0.64
N SER A 322 19.94 -5.77 1.12
CA SER A 322 20.97 -6.60 0.51
C SER A 322 20.76 -8.08 0.85
N LYS A 323 20.96 -8.97 -0.13
CA LYS A 323 20.99 -10.42 0.08
C LYS A 323 22.14 -10.87 0.98
N SER A 324 23.17 -10.03 1.16
CA SER A 324 24.24 -10.27 2.13
C SER A 324 23.79 -10.07 3.58
N ASN A 325 22.67 -9.35 3.82
CA ASN A 325 22.11 -9.20 5.15
C ASN A 325 21.41 -10.50 5.59
N PRO A 326 21.91 -11.22 6.61
CA PRO A 326 21.37 -12.51 7.03
C PRO A 326 19.92 -12.43 7.54
N ARG A 327 19.44 -11.23 7.88
CA ARG A 327 18.06 -10.97 8.31
C ARG A 327 17.20 -10.28 7.24
N GLY A 328 17.79 -9.92 6.10
CA GLY A 328 17.11 -9.15 5.05
C GLY A 328 15.76 -9.72 4.65
N ARG A 329 15.68 -11.03 4.41
CA ARG A 329 14.41 -11.69 4.04
C ARG A 329 13.36 -11.65 5.15
N VAL A 330 13.77 -11.65 6.43
CA VAL A 330 12.85 -11.51 7.56
C VAL A 330 12.27 -10.09 7.57
N TYR A 331 13.11 -9.09 7.30
CA TYR A 331 12.68 -7.69 7.21
C TYR A 331 11.72 -7.47 6.04
N ILE A 332 12.04 -7.99 4.86
CA ILE A 332 11.16 -7.94 3.70
C ILE A 332 9.83 -8.64 3.98
N ALA A 333 9.84 -9.83 4.59
CA ALA A 333 8.60 -10.52 4.93
C ALA A 333 7.72 -9.74 5.92
N MET A 334 8.33 -9.07 6.88
CA MET A 334 7.64 -8.21 7.84
C MET A 334 7.06 -6.97 7.16
N LEU A 335 7.86 -6.27 6.35
CA LEU A 335 7.41 -5.13 5.55
C LEU A 335 6.26 -5.51 4.62
N ASN A 336 6.34 -6.66 3.95
CA ASN A 336 5.29 -7.16 3.07
C ASN A 336 3.96 -7.38 3.80
N ARG A 337 3.99 -7.93 5.02
CA ARG A 337 2.77 -8.04 5.84
C ARG A 337 2.19 -6.65 6.11
N GLY A 338 3.02 -5.70 6.52
CA GLY A 338 2.57 -4.35 6.79
C GLY A 338 2.03 -3.62 5.56
N ILE A 339 2.67 -3.78 4.39
CA ILE A 339 2.18 -3.24 3.11
C ILE A 339 0.80 -3.83 2.78
N THR A 340 0.64 -5.14 2.94
CA THR A 340 -0.65 -5.80 2.70
C THR A 340 -1.73 -5.25 3.62
N GLU A 341 -1.44 -5.15 4.92
CA GLU A 341 -2.39 -4.62 5.90
C GLU A 341 -2.76 -3.16 5.65
N MET A 342 -1.77 -2.30 5.31
CA MET A 342 -2.06 -0.91 4.92
C MET A 342 -2.98 -0.80 3.70
N ARG A 343 -2.82 -1.68 2.71
CA ARG A 343 -3.68 -1.70 1.52
C ARG A 343 -5.09 -2.17 1.83
N GLU A 344 -5.21 -3.24 2.62
CA GLU A 344 -6.50 -3.80 3.02
C GLU A 344 -7.29 -2.85 3.92
N SER A 345 -6.63 -2.08 4.78
CA SER A 345 -7.26 -1.08 5.67
C SER A 345 -7.57 0.25 4.99
N GLY A 346 -7.02 0.52 3.82
CA GLY A 346 -7.10 1.84 3.15
C GLY A 346 -6.07 2.86 3.64
N GLU A 347 -5.29 2.55 4.66
CA GLU A 347 -4.27 3.43 5.24
C GLU A 347 -3.18 3.82 4.22
N TRP A 348 -2.88 2.93 3.28
CA TRP A 348 -2.00 3.23 2.16
C TRP A 348 -2.51 4.43 1.34
N TYR A 349 -3.80 4.41 1.01
CA TYR A 349 -4.43 5.49 0.25
C TYR A 349 -4.39 6.81 1.03
N ASP A 350 -4.68 6.77 2.34
CA ASP A 350 -4.66 7.95 3.19
C ASP A 350 -3.25 8.58 3.28
N ILE A 351 -2.20 7.75 3.35
CA ILE A 351 -0.81 8.22 3.35
C ILE A 351 -0.48 8.94 2.05
N VAL A 352 -0.85 8.36 0.89
CA VAL A 352 -0.60 8.94 -0.43
C VAL A 352 -1.39 10.24 -0.59
N ALA A 353 -2.70 10.20 -0.41
CA ALA A 353 -3.57 11.35 -0.62
C ALA A 353 -3.18 12.53 0.29
N THR A 354 -2.92 12.25 1.58
CA THR A 354 -2.51 13.27 2.53
C THR A 354 -1.14 13.85 2.16
N GLY A 355 -0.19 13.00 1.74
CA GLY A 355 1.15 13.47 1.38
C GLY A 355 1.15 14.37 0.14
N LEU A 356 0.36 14.01 -0.87
CA LEU A 356 0.20 14.84 -2.07
C LEU A 356 -0.52 16.16 -1.75
N ASP A 357 -1.57 16.14 -0.91
CA ASP A 357 -2.29 17.34 -0.50
C ASP A 357 -1.43 18.29 0.34
N GLU A 358 -0.63 17.75 1.25
CA GLU A 358 0.34 18.53 2.05
C GLU A 358 1.39 19.19 1.15
N TYR A 359 1.93 18.45 0.20
CA TYR A 359 2.91 18.99 -0.75
C TYR A 359 2.33 20.10 -1.65
N ASN A 360 1.15 19.86 -2.20
CA ASN A 360 0.45 20.89 -3.02
C ASN A 360 0.16 22.18 -2.26
N LYS A 361 -0.02 22.12 -0.93
CA LYS A 361 -0.18 23.32 -0.08
C LYS A 361 1.12 24.05 0.20
N LEU A 362 2.25 23.35 0.19
CA LEU A 362 3.58 23.97 0.36
C LEU A 362 4.04 24.68 -0.91
N SER A 363 3.54 24.23 -2.07
CA SER A 363 3.89 24.78 -3.39
C SER A 363 3.05 26.01 -3.79
N GLN A 364 2.05 26.41 -3.00
CA GLN A 364 1.20 27.61 -3.19
C GLN A 364 1.68 28.79 -2.34
#